data_80728454d27d82b927f7097691495930
#
_entry.id   80728454d27d82b927f7097691495930
#
_cell.length_a   1.000
_cell.length_b   1.000
_cell.length_c   1.000
_cell.angle_alpha   90.00
_cell.angle_beta   90.00
_cell.angle_gamma   90.00
#
_symmetry.space_group_name_H-M   'P 1'
#
loop_
_entity.id
_entity.type
_entity.pdbx_description
1 polymer ?
#
loop_
_entity_poly.entity_id
_entity_poly.type
_entity_poly.pdbx_seq_one_letter_code
_entity_poly.pdbx_strand_id
1 'polypeptide(L)'
;MNSLLWFYFMLGFSFSFSGLSMQTHLIKNYNASPVELANWFGFISLPWFFKPLYGILSDSCPISCGTSKKYHRRPYISIGLVSTALTWVFLYFNFDHMGVAETMSTVCIQSLFLCIADVAADGLMVTSVKSENKENKGRLQTLVWSMRCIGTILATYSGVYAQKYFGTRVVYLLSGILPLFTAGIIWQFPEKPAKLPDAVINFTTNLQSTFRGIWSTLQRAKYLVAFCFIFSAVPSYSSTLFVFLQEKLKYSMHKLAKLTIVSSFFGLLGTMFFYKLIDKINPKWAIFWGVILQSATRCILLFVVSDPTWSIEHSTALFLLYVENSAMAFLSQLTQMPILILAAHVCTAPFEAACYATVLSVSNFGGATSSFVGAGITRQLKISSTPENWEGLPTLIEICTGSMIIPIIF
;
A
#
# COMPACT_ATOMS: atom_id res chain seq x y z
N MET A 1 -19.94 10.57 -5.58
CA MET A 1 -19.57 9.51 -4.61
C MET A 1 -19.18 8.21 -5.31
N ASN A 2 -19.98 7.70 -6.25
CA ASN A 2 -19.67 6.43 -6.95
C ASN A 2 -18.32 6.43 -7.68
N SER A 3 -17.92 7.53 -8.33
CA SER A 3 -16.63 7.65 -9.01
C SER A 3 -15.44 7.54 -8.05
N LEU A 4 -15.58 8.04 -6.82
CA LEU A 4 -14.54 7.94 -5.79
C LEU A 4 -14.44 6.50 -5.27
N LEU A 5 -15.56 5.83 -5.00
CA LEU A 5 -15.58 4.41 -4.64
C LEU A 5 -14.97 3.53 -5.73
N TRP A 6 -15.26 3.85 -6.99
CA TRP A 6 -14.67 3.18 -8.16
C TRP A 6 -13.15 3.40 -8.22
N PHE A 7 -12.66 4.60 -7.92
CA PHE A 7 -11.23 4.87 -7.86
C PHE A 7 -10.51 3.99 -6.83
N TYR A 8 -11.04 3.87 -5.61
CA TYR A 8 -10.43 3.02 -4.59
C TYR A 8 -10.53 1.52 -4.91
N PHE A 9 -11.60 1.10 -5.57
CA PHE A 9 -11.67 -0.24 -6.16
C PHE A 9 -10.54 -0.47 -7.17
N MET A 10 -10.37 0.45 -8.13
CA MET A 10 -9.29 0.40 -9.12
C MET A 10 -7.91 0.41 -8.45
N LEU A 11 -7.73 1.19 -7.39
CA LEU A 11 -6.48 1.26 -6.67
C LEU A 11 -6.12 -0.11 -6.06
N GLY A 12 -7.05 -0.76 -5.36
CA GLY A 12 -6.87 -2.12 -4.85
C GLY A 12 -6.60 -3.14 -5.95
N PHE A 13 -7.31 -3.00 -7.08
CA PHE A 13 -7.10 -3.83 -8.25
C PHE A 13 -5.70 -3.65 -8.84
N SER A 14 -5.26 -2.42 -9.06
CA SER A 14 -3.96 -2.11 -9.68
C SER A 14 -2.76 -2.61 -8.87
N PHE A 15 -2.83 -2.58 -7.53
CA PHE A 15 -1.77 -3.11 -6.69
C PHE A 15 -1.63 -4.63 -6.74
N SER A 16 -2.73 -5.34 -6.95
CA SER A 16 -2.77 -6.79 -6.78
C SER A 16 -2.76 -7.56 -8.09
N PHE A 17 -3.27 -6.98 -9.18
CA PHE A 17 -3.43 -7.67 -10.46
C PHE A 17 -2.09 -8.09 -11.07
N SER A 18 -1.11 -7.20 -11.11
CA SER A 18 0.25 -7.49 -11.60
C SER A 18 1.20 -7.98 -10.50
N GLY A 19 0.85 -7.80 -9.21
CA GLY A 19 1.77 -8.00 -8.10
C GLY A 19 2.38 -9.38 -8.01
N LEU A 20 1.56 -10.44 -8.02
CA LEU A 20 2.03 -11.83 -7.99
C LEU A 20 2.79 -12.20 -9.27
N SER A 21 2.31 -11.73 -10.42
CA SER A 21 2.95 -11.97 -11.72
C SER A 21 4.34 -11.36 -11.77
N MET A 22 4.50 -10.14 -11.27
CA MET A 22 5.78 -9.44 -11.21
C MET A 22 6.76 -10.13 -10.25
N GLN A 23 6.33 -10.51 -9.04
CA GLN A 23 7.17 -11.24 -8.10
C GLN A 23 7.69 -12.55 -8.70
N THR A 24 6.80 -13.32 -9.32
CA THR A 24 7.17 -14.58 -9.95
C THR A 24 8.09 -14.37 -11.16
N HIS A 25 7.87 -13.31 -11.94
CA HIS A 25 8.73 -12.95 -13.06
C HIS A 25 10.15 -12.63 -12.59
N LEU A 26 10.29 -11.84 -11.52
CA LEU A 26 11.59 -11.52 -10.94
C LEU A 26 12.33 -12.77 -10.45
N ILE A 27 11.64 -13.68 -9.78
CA ILE A 27 12.25 -14.91 -9.24
C ILE A 27 12.61 -15.87 -10.40
N LYS A 28 11.69 -16.13 -11.32
CA LYS A 28 11.89 -17.18 -12.35
C LYS A 28 12.75 -16.74 -13.53
N ASN A 29 12.59 -15.50 -13.99
CA ASN A 29 13.29 -15.02 -15.18
C ASN A 29 14.62 -14.34 -14.86
N TYR A 30 14.72 -13.72 -13.67
CA TYR A 30 15.92 -13.00 -13.26
C TYR A 30 16.65 -13.64 -12.08
N ASN A 31 16.18 -14.79 -11.58
CA ASN A 31 16.74 -15.49 -10.41
C ASN A 31 16.90 -14.57 -9.19
N ALA A 32 15.96 -13.65 -8.98
CA ALA A 32 16.03 -12.68 -7.90
C ALA A 32 16.08 -13.37 -6.53
N SER A 33 17.11 -13.04 -5.75
CA SER A 33 17.27 -13.49 -4.38
C SER A 33 16.23 -12.85 -3.45
N PRO A 34 15.97 -13.44 -2.25
CA PRO A 34 15.08 -12.83 -1.25
C PRO A 34 15.48 -11.39 -0.89
N VAL A 35 16.79 -11.12 -0.82
CA VAL A 35 17.34 -9.78 -0.53
C VAL A 35 17.04 -8.79 -1.64
N GLU A 36 17.26 -9.18 -2.89
CA GLU A 36 16.95 -8.35 -4.05
C GLU A 36 15.47 -8.05 -4.10
N LEU A 37 14.61 -9.04 -3.96
CA LEU A 37 13.17 -8.86 -3.97
C LEU A 37 12.71 -7.84 -2.91
N ALA A 38 13.23 -7.93 -1.69
CA ALA A 38 12.92 -6.99 -0.61
C ALA A 38 13.40 -5.56 -0.92
N ASN A 39 14.63 -5.40 -1.44
CA ASN A 39 15.16 -4.09 -1.84
C ASN A 39 14.32 -3.45 -2.95
N TRP A 40 13.88 -4.23 -3.91
CA TRP A 40 13.08 -3.73 -5.04
C TRP A 40 11.71 -3.24 -4.59
N PHE A 41 11.04 -3.96 -3.68
CA PHE A 41 9.78 -3.49 -3.10
C PHE A 41 9.99 -2.22 -2.25
N GLY A 42 11.08 -2.12 -1.52
CA GLY A 42 11.49 -0.90 -0.85
C GLY A 42 11.62 0.27 -1.83
N PHE A 43 12.33 0.06 -2.94
CA PHE A 43 12.56 1.07 -3.98
C PHE A 43 11.26 1.53 -4.64
N ILE A 44 10.38 0.61 -5.04
CA ILE A 44 9.08 0.92 -5.65
C ILE A 44 8.18 1.72 -4.69
N SER A 45 8.37 1.57 -3.38
CA SER A 45 7.60 2.29 -2.36
C SER A 45 8.06 3.72 -2.13
N LEU A 46 9.28 4.11 -2.57
CA LEU A 46 9.82 5.46 -2.33
C LEU A 46 8.95 6.62 -2.85
N PRO A 47 8.31 6.56 -4.04
CA PRO A 47 7.43 7.62 -4.50
C PRO A 47 6.32 7.98 -3.50
N TRP A 48 5.86 7.02 -2.70
CA TRP A 48 4.81 7.22 -1.70
C TRP A 48 5.25 8.06 -0.48
N PHE A 49 6.56 8.18 -0.27
CA PHE A 49 7.11 9.11 0.72
C PHE A 49 6.93 10.57 0.30
N PHE A 50 6.95 10.84 -1.01
CA PHE A 50 6.83 12.20 -1.54
C PHE A 50 5.39 12.69 -1.73
N LYS A 51 4.38 11.99 -1.20
CA LYS A 51 2.96 12.39 -1.23
C LYS A 51 2.72 13.87 -0.89
N PRO A 52 3.38 14.50 0.12
CA PRO A 52 3.15 15.89 0.44
C PRO A 52 3.45 16.83 -0.72
N LEU A 53 4.50 16.54 -1.50
CA LEU A 53 4.86 17.37 -2.66
C LEU A 53 3.78 17.33 -3.74
N TYR A 54 3.21 16.15 -4.00
CA TYR A 54 2.12 16.00 -4.98
C TYR A 54 0.83 16.64 -4.47
N GLY A 55 0.58 16.60 -3.16
CA GLY A 55 -0.54 17.30 -2.51
C GLY A 55 -0.43 18.81 -2.68
N ILE A 56 0.74 19.38 -2.35
CA ILE A 56 1.03 20.81 -2.51
C ILE A 56 0.90 21.22 -3.99
N LEU A 57 1.42 20.40 -4.91
CA LEU A 57 1.32 20.67 -6.35
C LEU A 57 -0.14 20.73 -6.79
N SER A 58 -0.95 19.74 -6.40
CA SER A 58 -2.37 19.71 -6.80
C SER A 58 -3.20 20.81 -6.13
N ASP A 59 -2.85 21.24 -4.92
CA ASP A 59 -3.52 22.33 -4.22
C ASP A 59 -3.16 23.71 -4.80
N SER A 60 -1.91 23.88 -5.24
CA SER A 60 -1.37 25.18 -5.69
C SER A 60 -1.52 25.44 -7.18
N CYS A 61 -1.59 24.39 -8.01
CA CYS A 61 -1.58 24.49 -9.47
C CYS A 61 -2.83 23.87 -10.11
N PRO A 62 -3.99 24.56 -10.11
CA PRO A 62 -5.17 24.03 -10.77
C PRO A 62 -4.98 23.96 -12.28
N ILE A 63 -5.33 22.81 -12.88
CA ILE A 63 -5.15 22.53 -14.31
C ILE A 63 -6.50 22.57 -15.05
N SER A 64 -6.49 23.07 -16.30
CA SER A 64 -7.61 22.92 -17.23
C SER A 64 -7.39 21.72 -18.14
N CYS A 65 -8.38 20.83 -18.25
CA CYS A 65 -8.38 19.75 -19.23
C CYS A 65 -9.59 19.89 -20.15
N GLY A 66 -9.36 20.40 -21.36
CA GLY A 66 -10.38 20.52 -22.40
C GLY A 66 -11.54 21.48 -22.09
N THR A 67 -11.47 22.24 -21.01
CA THR A 67 -12.48 23.20 -20.56
C THR A 67 -11.83 24.53 -20.18
N SER A 68 -12.58 25.64 -20.24
CA SER A 68 -12.13 26.94 -19.73
C SER A 68 -12.02 26.99 -18.20
N LYS A 69 -12.57 25.98 -17.50
CA LYS A 69 -12.56 25.89 -16.04
C LYS A 69 -11.34 25.08 -15.57
N LYS A 70 -10.69 25.56 -14.52
CA LYS A 70 -9.57 24.86 -13.86
C LYS A 70 -10.05 24.08 -12.66
N TYR A 71 -9.41 22.95 -12.40
CA TYR A 71 -9.73 22.05 -11.27
C TYR A 71 -8.46 21.64 -10.55
N HIS A 72 -8.57 21.38 -9.23
CA HIS A 72 -7.42 21.01 -8.38
C HIS A 72 -7.16 19.51 -8.37
N ARG A 73 -8.18 18.67 -8.54
CA ARG A 73 -8.05 17.22 -8.26
C ARG A 73 -8.26 16.35 -9.50
N ARG A 74 -9.40 16.47 -10.18
CA ARG A 74 -9.73 15.59 -11.32
C ARG A 74 -8.66 15.54 -12.42
N PRO A 75 -8.01 16.66 -12.84
CA PRO A 75 -6.96 16.60 -13.83
C PRO A 75 -5.74 15.80 -13.36
N TYR A 76 -5.31 15.97 -12.11
CA TYR A 76 -4.17 15.22 -11.55
C TYR A 76 -4.45 13.72 -11.46
N ILE A 77 -5.68 13.34 -11.06
CA ILE A 77 -6.11 11.94 -11.05
C ILE A 77 -6.04 11.36 -12.47
N SER A 78 -6.64 12.08 -13.46
CA SER A 78 -6.67 11.59 -14.84
C SER A 78 -5.26 11.50 -15.45
N ILE A 79 -4.42 12.53 -15.27
CA ILE A 79 -3.04 12.54 -15.78
C ILE A 79 -2.25 11.38 -15.13
N GLY A 80 -2.32 11.24 -13.80
CA GLY A 80 -1.63 10.15 -13.10
C GLY A 80 -2.06 8.76 -13.58
N LEU A 81 -3.37 8.54 -13.78
CA LEU A 81 -3.89 7.25 -14.24
C LEU A 81 -3.55 6.96 -15.71
N VAL A 82 -3.63 7.96 -16.59
CA VAL A 82 -3.20 7.81 -17.99
C VAL A 82 -1.71 7.49 -18.06
N SER A 83 -0.88 8.23 -17.31
CA SER A 83 0.57 7.97 -17.26
C SER A 83 0.88 6.59 -16.68
N THR A 84 0.13 6.15 -15.65
CA THR A 84 0.20 4.77 -15.12
C THR A 84 -0.09 3.73 -16.22
N ALA A 85 -1.15 3.94 -17.02
CA ALA A 85 -1.49 3.04 -18.12
C ALA A 85 -0.40 3.01 -19.20
N LEU A 86 0.14 4.18 -19.57
CA LEU A 86 1.22 4.28 -20.56
C LEU A 86 2.50 3.57 -20.10
N THR A 87 2.85 3.63 -18.81
CA THR A 87 4.02 2.87 -18.29
C THR A 87 3.82 1.36 -18.37
N TRP A 88 2.60 0.86 -18.13
CA TRP A 88 2.30 -0.56 -18.34
C TRP A 88 2.37 -0.98 -19.81
N VAL A 89 1.89 -0.13 -20.73
CA VAL A 89 2.01 -0.35 -22.17
C VAL A 89 3.48 -0.34 -22.60
N PHE A 90 4.29 0.57 -22.06
CA PHE A 90 5.72 0.61 -22.32
C PHE A 90 6.43 -0.69 -21.88
N LEU A 91 6.10 -1.22 -20.67
CA LEU A 91 6.61 -2.49 -20.20
C LEU A 91 6.19 -3.65 -21.08
N TYR A 92 4.98 -3.65 -21.62
CA TYR A 92 4.51 -4.68 -22.55
C TYR A 92 5.36 -4.71 -23.83
N PHE A 93 5.62 -3.57 -24.45
CA PHE A 93 6.37 -3.52 -25.71
C PHE A 93 7.86 -3.82 -25.54
N ASN A 94 8.43 -3.47 -24.41
CA ASN A 94 9.86 -3.64 -24.13
C ASN A 94 10.17 -4.88 -23.27
N PHE A 95 9.20 -5.75 -23.01
CA PHE A 95 9.30 -6.86 -22.05
C PHE A 95 10.54 -7.75 -22.28
N ASP A 96 10.87 -8.06 -23.52
CA ASP A 96 11.97 -8.97 -23.89
C ASP A 96 13.34 -8.27 -23.95
N HIS A 97 13.37 -6.93 -23.90
CA HIS A 97 14.58 -6.12 -24.09
C HIS A 97 15.08 -5.47 -22.80
N MET A 98 14.26 -5.48 -21.73
CA MET A 98 14.58 -4.83 -20.47
C MET A 98 15.22 -5.79 -19.50
N GLY A 99 16.31 -5.32 -18.87
CA GLY A 99 16.89 -5.98 -17.70
C GLY A 99 16.08 -5.69 -16.43
N VAL A 100 16.52 -6.29 -15.33
CA VAL A 100 15.88 -6.12 -14.01
C VAL A 100 15.82 -4.66 -13.59
N ALA A 101 16.95 -3.93 -13.64
CA ALA A 101 17.04 -2.55 -13.19
C ALA A 101 16.10 -1.61 -13.97
N GLU A 102 15.99 -1.82 -15.29
CA GLU A 102 15.12 -1.04 -16.17
C GLU A 102 13.64 -1.33 -15.90
N THR A 103 13.29 -2.61 -15.74
CA THR A 103 11.94 -3.03 -15.37
C THR A 103 11.52 -2.40 -14.05
N MET A 104 12.37 -2.48 -13.03
CA MET A 104 12.07 -1.92 -11.72
C MET A 104 11.99 -0.38 -11.72
N SER A 105 12.89 0.28 -12.46
CA SER A 105 12.84 1.73 -12.61
C SER A 105 11.53 2.16 -13.26
N THR A 106 11.06 1.42 -14.28
CA THR A 106 9.77 1.67 -14.94
C THR A 106 8.60 1.44 -14.00
N VAL A 107 8.63 0.38 -13.18
CA VAL A 107 7.60 0.13 -12.17
C VAL A 107 7.64 1.20 -11.05
N CYS A 108 8.82 1.73 -10.68
CA CYS A 108 8.93 2.86 -9.76
C CYS A 108 8.30 4.13 -10.36
N ILE A 109 8.51 4.41 -11.65
CA ILE A 109 7.86 5.51 -12.36
C ILE A 109 6.33 5.31 -12.42
N GLN A 110 5.87 4.09 -12.67
CA GLN A 110 4.45 3.73 -12.61
C GLN A 110 3.87 4.00 -11.22
N SER A 111 4.60 3.61 -10.16
CA SER A 111 4.22 3.85 -8.76
C SER A 111 4.13 5.35 -8.45
N LEU A 112 5.03 6.18 -9.00
CA LEU A 112 4.99 7.64 -8.89
C LEU A 112 3.70 8.23 -9.49
N PHE A 113 3.34 7.84 -10.72
CA PHE A 113 2.13 8.35 -11.36
C PHE A 113 0.85 7.90 -10.65
N LEU A 114 0.82 6.65 -10.17
CA LEU A 114 -0.29 6.15 -9.38
C LEU A 114 -0.41 6.91 -8.04
N CYS A 115 0.73 7.24 -7.41
CA CYS A 115 0.77 8.02 -6.18
C CYS A 115 0.25 9.44 -6.36
N ILE A 116 0.55 10.11 -7.49
CA ILE A 116 -0.02 11.43 -7.83
C ILE A 116 -1.55 11.36 -7.91
N ALA A 117 -2.09 10.32 -8.57
CA ALA A 117 -3.53 10.11 -8.65
C ALA A 117 -4.16 9.84 -7.28
N ASP A 118 -3.51 9.03 -6.45
CA ASP A 118 -3.96 8.66 -5.11
C ASP A 118 -4.05 9.89 -4.18
N VAL A 119 -3.00 10.72 -4.16
CA VAL A 119 -3.00 11.94 -3.33
C VAL A 119 -4.12 12.91 -3.71
N ALA A 120 -4.37 13.07 -5.01
CA ALA A 120 -5.46 13.92 -5.47
C ALA A 120 -6.84 13.34 -5.11
N ALA A 121 -7.01 12.01 -5.15
CA ALA A 121 -8.23 11.32 -4.74
C ALA A 121 -8.42 11.37 -3.21
N ASP A 122 -7.35 11.21 -2.43
CA ASP A 122 -7.37 11.39 -0.97
C ASP A 122 -7.88 12.79 -0.60
N GLY A 123 -7.48 13.83 -1.34
CA GLY A 123 -7.99 15.19 -1.17
C GLY A 123 -9.50 15.30 -1.42
N LEU A 124 -10.04 14.61 -2.44
CA LEU A 124 -11.50 14.52 -2.67
C LEU A 124 -12.20 13.76 -1.54
N MET A 125 -11.61 12.68 -1.06
CA MET A 125 -12.12 11.88 0.05
C MET A 125 -12.21 12.71 1.34
N VAL A 126 -11.14 13.39 1.75
CA VAL A 126 -11.09 14.21 2.96
C VAL A 126 -12.13 15.32 2.92
N THR A 127 -12.26 16.00 1.77
CA THR A 127 -13.29 17.04 1.59
C THR A 127 -14.70 16.47 1.72
N SER A 128 -14.93 15.24 1.23
CA SER A 128 -16.23 14.57 1.31
C SER A 128 -16.56 14.10 2.73
N VAL A 129 -15.57 13.56 3.46
CA VAL A 129 -15.73 13.13 4.86
C VAL A 129 -16.12 14.29 5.77
N LYS A 130 -15.57 15.50 5.55
CA LYS A 130 -15.94 16.70 6.33
C LYS A 130 -17.38 17.12 6.15
N SER A 131 -18.00 16.77 5.03
CA SER A 131 -19.42 17.02 4.79
C SER A 131 -20.33 15.96 5.38
N GLU A 132 -19.80 14.90 5.99
CA GLU A 132 -20.60 13.85 6.66
C GLU A 132 -21.23 14.37 7.96
N ASN A 133 -22.49 13.99 8.19
CA ASN A 133 -23.17 14.22 9.45
C ASN A 133 -22.53 13.40 10.58
N LYS A 134 -22.64 13.86 11.83
CA LYS A 134 -22.09 13.19 13.03
C LYS A 134 -22.49 11.70 13.12
N GLU A 135 -23.72 11.36 12.69
CA GLU A 135 -24.25 9.98 12.69
C GLU A 135 -23.57 9.05 11.69
N ASN A 136 -22.94 9.60 10.64
CA ASN A 136 -22.28 8.84 9.57
C ASN A 136 -20.74 8.90 9.65
N LYS A 137 -20.19 9.33 10.78
CA LYS A 137 -18.75 9.51 10.97
C LYS A 137 -17.98 8.23 10.64
N GLY A 138 -17.04 8.35 9.69
CA GLY A 138 -16.20 7.23 9.26
C GLY A 138 -16.85 6.27 8.26
N ARG A 139 -18.10 6.50 7.84
CA ARG A 139 -18.79 5.65 6.86
C ARG A 139 -18.10 5.67 5.50
N LEU A 140 -17.78 6.85 4.99
CA LEU A 140 -17.10 6.97 3.70
C LEU A 140 -15.72 6.32 3.73
N GLN A 141 -14.97 6.53 4.82
CA GLN A 141 -13.66 5.90 4.99
C GLN A 141 -13.76 4.37 4.97
N THR A 142 -14.71 3.79 5.70
CA THR A 142 -14.97 2.35 5.68
C THR A 142 -15.33 1.86 4.27
N LEU A 143 -16.20 2.59 3.56
CA LEU A 143 -16.61 2.23 2.20
C LEU A 143 -15.45 2.24 1.21
N VAL A 144 -14.58 3.27 1.22
CA VAL A 144 -13.43 3.34 0.30
C VAL A 144 -12.43 2.22 0.57
N TRP A 145 -12.14 1.91 1.84
CA TRP A 145 -11.26 0.79 2.19
C TRP A 145 -11.87 -0.57 1.85
N SER A 146 -13.19 -0.74 2.04
CA SER A 146 -13.90 -1.94 1.62
C SER A 146 -13.83 -2.15 0.11
N MET A 147 -14.02 -1.08 -0.68
CA MET A 147 -13.90 -1.14 -2.14
C MET A 147 -12.49 -1.50 -2.58
N ARG A 148 -11.46 -0.99 -1.88
CA ARG A 148 -10.08 -1.36 -2.11
C ARG A 148 -9.84 -2.85 -1.86
N CYS A 149 -10.35 -3.41 -0.77
CA CYS A 149 -10.24 -4.86 -0.47
C CYS A 149 -10.95 -5.70 -1.54
N ILE A 150 -12.14 -5.31 -1.98
CA ILE A 150 -12.88 -6.00 -3.06
C ILE A 150 -12.07 -5.97 -4.36
N GLY A 151 -11.48 -4.80 -4.70
CA GLY A 151 -10.58 -4.66 -5.84
C GLY A 151 -9.40 -5.62 -5.76
N THR A 152 -8.74 -5.73 -4.60
CA THR A 152 -7.63 -6.67 -4.35
C THR A 152 -8.05 -8.12 -4.55
N ILE A 153 -9.20 -8.54 -4.02
CA ILE A 153 -9.69 -9.91 -4.15
C ILE A 153 -9.91 -10.28 -5.64
N LEU A 154 -10.65 -9.44 -6.35
CA LEU A 154 -10.94 -9.67 -7.77
C LEU A 154 -9.68 -9.61 -8.64
N ALA A 155 -8.77 -8.69 -8.34
CA ALA A 155 -7.50 -8.56 -9.03
C ALA A 155 -6.59 -9.77 -8.85
N THR A 156 -6.45 -10.25 -7.62
CA THR A 156 -5.60 -11.41 -7.33
C THR A 156 -6.12 -12.65 -8.06
N TYR A 157 -7.44 -12.85 -8.03
CA TYR A 157 -8.06 -13.96 -8.75
C TYR A 157 -7.84 -13.84 -10.27
N SER A 158 -8.25 -12.73 -10.87
CA SER A 158 -8.16 -12.52 -12.32
C SER A 158 -6.71 -12.41 -12.81
N GLY A 159 -5.79 -11.85 -12.02
CA GLY A 159 -4.37 -11.72 -12.36
C GLY A 159 -3.66 -13.07 -12.52
N VAL A 160 -3.93 -14.02 -11.62
CA VAL A 160 -3.36 -15.38 -11.73
C VAL A 160 -3.90 -16.13 -12.93
N TYR A 161 -5.19 -16.00 -13.23
CA TYR A 161 -5.76 -16.58 -14.44
C TYR A 161 -5.21 -15.91 -15.70
N ALA A 162 -5.12 -14.58 -15.70
CA ALA A 162 -4.52 -13.86 -16.82
C ALA A 162 -3.08 -14.29 -17.08
N GLN A 163 -2.26 -14.46 -16.01
CA GLN A 163 -0.90 -14.96 -16.16
C GLN A 163 -0.85 -16.40 -16.71
N LYS A 164 -1.74 -17.26 -16.22
CA LYS A 164 -1.77 -18.66 -16.67
C LYS A 164 -2.10 -18.80 -18.15
N TYR A 165 -3.06 -18.02 -18.67
CA TYR A 165 -3.55 -18.16 -20.04
C TYR A 165 -2.83 -17.23 -21.03
N PHE A 166 -2.37 -16.07 -20.61
CA PHE A 166 -1.80 -15.05 -21.50
C PHE A 166 -0.32 -14.73 -21.22
N GLY A 167 0.23 -15.23 -20.11
CA GLY A 167 1.62 -14.94 -19.70
C GLY A 167 1.81 -13.56 -19.05
N THR A 168 2.97 -13.36 -18.40
CA THR A 168 3.29 -12.14 -17.61
C THR A 168 3.28 -10.88 -18.46
N ARG A 169 3.79 -10.95 -19.69
CA ARG A 169 3.81 -9.82 -20.64
C ARG A 169 2.42 -9.21 -20.85
N VAL A 170 1.42 -10.07 -21.14
CA VAL A 170 0.03 -9.62 -21.37
C VAL A 170 -0.61 -9.11 -20.08
N VAL A 171 -0.25 -9.65 -18.90
CA VAL A 171 -0.71 -9.13 -17.62
C VAL A 171 -0.31 -7.66 -17.44
N TYR A 172 0.89 -7.26 -17.86
CA TYR A 172 1.32 -5.86 -17.82
C TYR A 172 0.44 -4.97 -18.69
N LEU A 173 0.12 -5.40 -19.93
CA LEU A 173 -0.80 -4.65 -20.79
C LEU A 173 -2.19 -4.49 -20.15
N LEU A 174 -2.75 -5.59 -19.62
CA LEU A 174 -4.07 -5.58 -18.98
C LEU A 174 -4.10 -4.71 -17.72
N SER A 175 -2.96 -4.57 -17.01
CA SER A 175 -2.83 -3.70 -15.84
C SER A 175 -3.05 -2.21 -16.15
N GLY A 176 -2.89 -1.80 -17.39
CA GLY A 176 -3.15 -0.42 -17.84
C GLY A 176 -4.62 -0.12 -18.16
N ILE A 177 -5.45 -1.14 -18.42
CA ILE A 177 -6.82 -0.93 -18.90
C ILE A 177 -7.69 -0.25 -17.84
N LEU A 178 -7.68 -0.75 -16.61
CA LEU A 178 -8.56 -0.24 -15.55
C LEU A 178 -8.20 1.18 -15.10
N PRO A 179 -6.91 1.54 -14.91
CA PRO A 179 -6.51 2.93 -14.69
C PRO A 179 -6.98 3.86 -15.80
N LEU A 180 -6.82 3.47 -17.08
CA LEU A 180 -7.24 4.28 -18.22
C LEU A 180 -8.75 4.53 -18.21
N PHE A 181 -9.55 3.49 -17.96
CA PHE A 181 -11.00 3.62 -17.85
C PHE A 181 -11.41 4.51 -16.67
N THR A 182 -10.74 4.38 -15.53
CA THR A 182 -11.00 5.18 -14.33
C THR A 182 -10.65 6.65 -14.53
N ALA A 183 -9.63 6.96 -15.34
CA ALA A 183 -9.27 8.32 -15.71
C ALA A 183 -10.42 9.09 -16.38
N GLY A 184 -11.30 8.40 -17.12
CA GLY A 184 -12.54 8.96 -17.69
C GLY A 184 -13.66 9.08 -16.65
N ILE A 185 -13.86 8.04 -15.83
CA ILE A 185 -14.96 8.00 -14.84
C ILE A 185 -14.84 9.09 -13.79
N ILE A 186 -13.61 9.46 -13.38
CA ILE A 186 -13.39 10.45 -12.32
C ILE A 186 -13.99 11.83 -12.67
N TRP A 187 -14.18 12.13 -13.95
CA TRP A 187 -14.81 13.40 -14.39
C TRP A 187 -16.28 13.51 -14.01
N GLN A 188 -16.95 12.40 -13.66
CA GLN A 188 -18.31 12.40 -13.13
C GLN A 188 -18.37 12.84 -11.66
N PHE A 189 -17.22 12.97 -10.97
CA PHE A 189 -17.19 13.45 -9.58
C PHE A 189 -17.49 14.97 -9.56
N PRO A 190 -18.40 15.43 -8.68
CA PRO A 190 -18.78 16.85 -8.60
C PRO A 190 -17.70 17.68 -7.88
N GLU A 191 -16.66 18.08 -8.58
CA GLU A 191 -15.65 19.01 -8.08
C GLU A 191 -16.01 20.44 -8.51
N LYS A 192 -15.97 21.39 -7.57
CA LYS A 192 -16.16 22.81 -7.86
C LYS A 192 -14.93 23.35 -8.60
N PRO A 193 -15.11 24.17 -9.66
CA PRO A 193 -13.99 24.82 -10.31
C PRO A 193 -13.16 25.65 -9.31
N ALA A 194 -11.85 25.69 -9.55
CA ALA A 194 -10.95 26.53 -8.78
C ALA A 194 -11.36 27.99 -8.93
N LYS A 195 -11.52 28.70 -7.82
CA LYS A 195 -11.58 30.16 -7.83
C LYS A 195 -10.16 30.64 -8.15
N LEU A 196 -9.95 31.26 -9.31
CA LEU A 196 -8.68 31.89 -9.64
C LEU A 196 -8.51 33.08 -8.68
N PRO A 197 -7.52 33.07 -7.78
CA PRO A 197 -7.09 34.32 -7.18
C PRO A 197 -6.40 35.14 -8.27
N ASP A 198 -6.54 36.43 -8.20
CA ASP A 198 -5.82 37.33 -9.08
C ASP A 198 -4.33 37.05 -8.99
N ALA A 199 -3.78 36.58 -10.09
CA ALA A 199 -2.36 36.54 -10.46
C ALA A 199 -1.36 35.67 -9.64
N VAL A 200 -0.48 35.15 -10.39
CA VAL A 200 0.90 34.67 -10.25
C VAL A 200 1.70 35.04 -8.97
N ILE A 201 1.29 36.03 -8.21
CA ILE A 201 2.00 36.56 -7.02
C ILE A 201 1.91 35.61 -5.82
N ASN A 202 0.96 34.66 -5.79
CA ASN A 202 0.64 33.90 -4.59
C ASN A 202 1.20 32.47 -4.52
N PHE A 203 1.88 31.97 -5.56
CA PHE A 203 2.40 30.58 -5.51
C PHE A 203 3.49 30.42 -4.44
N THR A 204 4.49 31.29 -4.42
CA THR A 204 5.60 31.22 -3.45
C THR A 204 5.13 31.53 -2.02
N THR A 205 4.24 32.51 -1.83
CA THR A 205 3.68 32.83 -0.52
C THR A 205 2.73 31.74 0.00
N ASN A 206 1.93 31.15 -0.88
CA ASN A 206 1.08 30.02 -0.55
C ASN A 206 1.91 28.77 -0.22
N LEU A 207 2.96 28.49 -0.98
CA LEU A 207 3.88 27.40 -0.72
C LEU A 207 4.53 27.56 0.66
N GLN A 208 5.03 28.75 0.99
CA GLN A 208 5.69 29.03 2.25
C GLN A 208 4.72 28.96 3.45
N SER A 209 3.49 29.45 3.29
CA SER A 209 2.45 29.35 4.32
C SER A 209 2.00 27.91 4.53
N THR A 210 1.88 27.13 3.46
CA THR A 210 1.55 25.68 3.52
C THR A 210 2.65 24.91 4.24
N PHE A 211 3.92 25.15 3.91
CA PHE A 211 5.05 24.51 4.59
C PHE A 211 5.07 24.87 6.08
N ARG A 212 4.89 26.13 6.45
CA ARG A 212 4.81 26.55 7.86
C ARG A 212 3.64 25.88 8.58
N GLY A 213 2.48 25.82 7.94
CA GLY A 213 1.28 25.15 8.48
C GLY A 213 1.51 23.66 8.71
N ILE A 214 2.06 22.95 7.73
CA ILE A 214 2.42 21.53 7.84
C ILE A 214 3.44 21.35 8.97
N TRP A 215 4.52 22.15 9.00
CA TRP A 215 5.55 22.06 10.03
C TRP A 215 5.00 22.28 11.43
N SER A 216 4.17 23.31 11.62
CA SER A 216 3.54 23.57 12.92
C SER A 216 2.64 22.42 13.38
N THR A 217 1.94 21.76 12.43
CA THR A 217 1.08 20.62 12.74
C THR A 217 1.91 19.37 13.05
N LEU A 218 2.98 19.11 12.31
CA LEU A 218 3.91 18.01 12.59
C LEU A 218 4.57 18.18 13.98
N GLN A 219 4.94 19.39 14.35
CA GLN A 219 5.49 19.69 15.69
C GLN A 219 4.49 19.36 16.80
N ARG A 220 3.20 19.70 16.61
CA ARG A 220 2.14 19.34 17.57
C ARG A 220 1.89 17.84 17.62
N ALA A 221 2.00 17.16 16.48
CA ALA A 221 1.75 15.73 16.32
C ALA A 221 3.03 14.88 16.36
N LYS A 222 4.17 15.41 16.80
CA LYS A 222 5.48 14.77 16.70
C LYS A 222 5.51 13.34 17.24
N TYR A 223 4.81 13.05 18.32
CA TYR A 223 4.73 11.71 18.91
C TYR A 223 3.91 10.75 18.01
N LEU A 224 2.79 11.22 17.44
CA LEU A 224 2.02 10.41 16.49
C LEU A 224 2.83 10.13 15.22
N VAL A 225 3.55 11.13 14.71
CA VAL A 225 4.40 11.00 13.52
C VAL A 225 5.54 10.02 13.77
N ALA A 226 6.21 10.14 14.93
CA ALA A 226 7.26 9.21 15.34
C ALA A 226 6.71 7.78 15.51
N PHE A 227 5.54 7.64 16.15
CA PHE A 227 4.86 6.35 16.29
C PHE A 227 4.53 5.75 14.92
N CYS A 228 3.95 6.52 13.98
CA CYS A 228 3.62 6.04 12.63
C CYS A 228 4.88 5.55 11.89
N PHE A 229 6.00 6.26 12.04
CA PHE A 229 7.27 5.83 11.45
C PHE A 229 7.76 4.51 12.07
N ILE A 230 7.92 4.47 13.40
CA ILE A 230 8.46 3.31 14.11
C ILE A 230 7.58 2.07 13.87
N PHE A 231 6.24 2.25 13.93
CA PHE A 231 5.29 1.17 13.68
C PHE A 231 5.41 0.60 12.25
N SER A 232 5.59 1.47 11.25
CA SER A 232 5.71 1.06 9.85
C SER A 232 7.12 0.57 9.50
N ALA A 233 8.16 0.97 10.25
CA ALA A 233 9.56 0.63 10.00
C ALA A 233 10.00 -0.71 10.63
N VAL A 234 9.10 -1.42 11.31
CA VAL A 234 9.36 -2.79 11.81
C VAL A 234 9.85 -3.67 10.67
N PRO A 235 11.00 -4.36 10.81
CA PRO A 235 11.59 -5.16 9.74
C PRO A 235 10.60 -6.16 9.13
N SER A 236 10.62 -6.29 7.81
CA SER A 236 9.73 -7.19 7.07
C SER A 236 10.46 -8.45 6.61
N TYR A 237 9.84 -9.60 6.80
CA TYR A 237 10.25 -10.89 6.24
C TYR A 237 9.44 -11.29 4.99
N SER A 238 8.48 -10.48 4.57
CA SER A 238 7.47 -10.86 3.57
C SER A 238 8.06 -11.32 2.24
N SER A 239 9.08 -10.62 1.72
CA SER A 239 9.74 -11.02 0.46
C SER A 239 10.51 -12.31 0.61
N THR A 240 11.20 -12.50 1.74
CA THR A 240 11.97 -13.73 2.04
C THR A 240 11.03 -14.92 2.19
N LEU A 241 9.93 -14.74 2.91
CA LEU A 241 8.89 -15.77 3.07
C LEU A 241 8.25 -16.11 1.71
N PHE A 242 7.98 -15.12 0.86
CA PHE A 242 7.40 -15.37 -0.45
C PHE A 242 8.31 -16.26 -1.31
N VAL A 243 9.62 -15.95 -1.35
CA VAL A 243 10.59 -16.77 -2.09
C VAL A 243 10.66 -18.17 -1.49
N PHE A 244 10.67 -18.31 -0.14
CA PHE A 244 10.65 -19.60 0.54
C PHE A 244 9.42 -20.44 0.17
N LEU A 245 8.22 -19.85 0.16
CA LEU A 245 7.00 -20.56 -0.22
C LEU A 245 7.04 -21.01 -1.68
N GLN A 246 7.64 -20.23 -2.57
CA GLN A 246 7.71 -20.52 -3.99
C GLN A 246 8.84 -21.50 -4.32
N GLU A 247 10.05 -21.30 -3.78
CA GLU A 247 11.23 -22.06 -4.16
C GLU A 247 11.47 -23.30 -3.29
N LYS A 248 11.23 -23.22 -1.98
CA LYS A 248 11.38 -24.36 -1.07
C LYS A 248 10.14 -25.23 -1.01
N LEU A 249 8.98 -24.64 -0.70
CA LEU A 249 7.73 -25.39 -0.57
C LEU A 249 7.05 -25.63 -1.92
N LYS A 250 7.59 -25.09 -3.02
CA LYS A 250 7.09 -25.26 -4.40
C LYS A 250 5.59 -24.95 -4.53
N TYR A 251 5.11 -23.93 -3.79
CA TYR A 251 3.71 -23.53 -3.90
C TYR A 251 3.44 -22.88 -5.24
N SER A 252 2.38 -23.35 -5.88
CA SER A 252 1.92 -22.78 -7.14
C SER A 252 1.34 -21.38 -6.95
N MET A 253 1.34 -20.58 -8.02
CA MET A 253 0.73 -19.24 -8.03
C MET A 253 -0.73 -19.28 -7.55
N HIS A 254 -1.48 -20.34 -7.89
CA HIS A 254 -2.85 -20.50 -7.42
C HIS A 254 -2.97 -20.66 -5.91
N LYS A 255 -2.01 -21.36 -5.26
CA LYS A 255 -1.98 -21.46 -3.78
C LYS A 255 -1.67 -20.12 -3.15
N LEU A 256 -0.67 -19.40 -3.66
CA LEU A 256 -0.30 -18.05 -3.17
C LEU A 256 -1.42 -17.04 -3.37
N ALA A 257 -2.10 -17.08 -4.52
CA ALA A 257 -3.26 -16.23 -4.78
C ALA A 257 -4.42 -16.51 -3.80
N LYS A 258 -4.71 -17.78 -3.51
CA LYS A 258 -5.74 -18.14 -2.53
C LYS A 258 -5.42 -17.60 -1.14
N LEU A 259 -4.16 -17.65 -0.70
CA LEU A 259 -3.72 -17.02 0.56
C LEU A 259 -4.04 -15.53 0.56
N THR A 260 -3.69 -14.80 -0.50
CA THR A 260 -3.97 -13.36 -0.64
C THR A 260 -5.47 -13.06 -0.67
N ILE A 261 -6.27 -13.86 -1.37
CA ILE A 261 -7.73 -13.67 -1.46
C ILE A 261 -8.37 -13.85 -0.08
N VAL A 262 -8.03 -14.94 0.62
CA VAL A 262 -8.60 -15.22 1.94
C VAL A 262 -8.17 -14.16 2.94
N SER A 263 -6.88 -13.76 2.96
CA SER A 263 -6.41 -12.69 3.84
C SER A 263 -7.10 -11.35 3.55
N SER A 264 -7.31 -10.99 2.27
CA SER A 264 -8.02 -9.77 1.90
C SER A 264 -9.49 -9.78 2.35
N PHE A 265 -10.14 -10.95 2.31
CA PHE A 265 -11.50 -11.11 2.85
C PHE A 265 -11.55 -10.89 4.37
N PHE A 266 -10.58 -11.44 5.12
CA PHE A 266 -10.48 -11.19 6.56
C PHE A 266 -10.07 -9.75 6.88
N GLY A 267 -9.27 -9.11 6.04
CA GLY A 267 -9.00 -7.66 6.12
C GLY A 267 -10.28 -6.83 5.96
N LEU A 268 -11.15 -7.18 5.00
CA LEU A 268 -12.47 -6.55 4.85
C LEU A 268 -13.33 -6.73 6.11
N LEU A 269 -13.38 -7.94 6.66
CA LEU A 269 -14.10 -8.21 7.92
C LEU A 269 -13.52 -7.39 9.08
N GLY A 270 -12.19 -7.27 9.19
CA GLY A 270 -11.51 -6.44 10.18
C GLY A 270 -11.91 -4.96 10.08
N THR A 271 -11.96 -4.42 8.87
CA THR A 271 -12.40 -3.04 8.61
C THR A 271 -13.86 -2.83 9.05
N MET A 272 -14.76 -3.76 8.69
CA MET A 272 -16.18 -3.69 9.06
C MET A 272 -16.38 -3.86 10.57
N PHE A 273 -15.61 -4.74 11.20
CA PHE A 273 -15.64 -4.96 12.64
C PHE A 273 -15.17 -3.71 13.40
N PHE A 274 -14.07 -3.10 12.97
CA PHE A 274 -13.58 -1.86 13.55
C PHE A 274 -14.61 -0.73 13.45
N TYR A 275 -15.31 -0.57 12.33
CA TYR A 275 -16.38 0.43 12.17
C TYR A 275 -17.47 0.30 13.24
N LYS A 276 -17.83 -0.93 13.63
CA LYS A 276 -18.81 -1.16 14.71
C LYS A 276 -18.26 -0.85 16.11
N LEU A 277 -16.95 -0.81 16.26
CA LEU A 277 -16.25 -0.61 17.54
C LEU A 277 -15.75 0.81 17.73
N ILE A 278 -15.72 1.64 16.68
CA ILE A 278 -15.07 2.95 16.66
C ILE A 278 -15.51 3.87 17.81
N ASP A 279 -16.79 3.83 18.21
CA ASP A 279 -17.35 4.66 19.29
C ASP A 279 -17.22 4.00 20.67
N LYS A 280 -16.82 2.72 20.73
CA LYS A 280 -16.80 1.93 21.97
C LYS A 280 -15.41 1.68 22.53
N ILE A 281 -14.38 1.75 21.68
CA ILE A 281 -13.00 1.40 22.05
C ILE A 281 -12.11 2.62 21.94
N ASN A 282 -11.30 2.85 22.97
CA ASN A 282 -10.26 3.85 22.91
C ASN A 282 -9.19 3.43 21.88
N PRO A 283 -8.85 4.30 20.91
CA PRO A 283 -7.88 4.01 19.86
C PRO A 283 -6.54 3.47 20.37
N LYS A 284 -6.06 3.94 21.49
CA LYS A 284 -4.79 3.50 22.10
C LYS A 284 -4.83 2.02 22.48
N TRP A 285 -5.94 1.58 23.11
CA TRP A 285 -6.10 0.17 23.48
C TRP A 285 -6.31 -0.73 22.27
N ALA A 286 -6.99 -0.26 21.23
CA ALA A 286 -7.13 -0.99 19.98
C ALA A 286 -5.76 -1.25 19.33
N ILE A 287 -4.89 -0.23 19.27
CA ILE A 287 -3.54 -0.35 18.75
C ILE A 287 -2.71 -1.30 19.62
N PHE A 288 -2.72 -1.10 20.95
CA PHE A 288 -1.94 -1.91 21.90
C PHE A 288 -2.27 -3.40 21.76
N TRP A 289 -3.53 -3.77 21.92
CA TRP A 289 -3.97 -5.16 21.81
C TRP A 289 -3.82 -5.71 20.40
N GLY A 290 -4.05 -4.87 19.39
CA GLY A 290 -3.83 -5.25 17.99
C GLY A 290 -2.40 -5.65 17.72
N VAL A 291 -1.39 -4.93 18.22
CA VAL A 291 0.03 -5.28 18.06
C VAL A 291 0.39 -6.55 18.83
N ILE A 292 -0.05 -6.69 20.09
CA ILE A 292 0.20 -7.91 20.89
C ILE A 292 -0.37 -9.14 20.19
N LEU A 293 -1.63 -9.07 19.74
CA LEU A 293 -2.28 -10.19 19.06
C LEU A 293 -1.62 -10.51 17.70
N GLN A 294 -1.18 -9.51 16.95
CA GLN A 294 -0.41 -9.72 15.72
C GLN A 294 0.92 -10.42 16.01
N SER A 295 1.66 -10.00 17.05
CA SER A 295 2.91 -10.64 17.43
C SER A 295 2.68 -12.11 17.85
N ALA A 296 1.63 -12.38 18.63
CA ALA A 296 1.26 -13.75 19.01
C ALA A 296 0.87 -14.59 17.79
N THR A 297 0.11 -14.02 16.83
CA THR A 297 -0.31 -14.73 15.63
C THR A 297 0.89 -15.12 14.75
N ARG A 298 1.93 -14.28 14.68
CA ARG A 298 3.16 -14.61 13.92
C ARG A 298 3.91 -15.80 14.48
N CYS A 299 3.74 -16.16 15.76
CA CYS A 299 4.31 -17.37 16.30
C CYS A 299 3.80 -18.63 15.59
N ILE A 300 2.61 -18.60 14.98
CA ILE A 300 2.10 -19.72 14.16
C ILE A 300 3.02 -19.98 12.96
N LEU A 301 3.57 -18.92 12.37
CA LEU A 301 4.47 -19.05 11.23
C LEU A 301 5.78 -19.74 11.61
N LEU A 302 6.26 -19.56 12.85
CA LEU A 302 7.46 -20.25 13.32
C LEU A 302 7.30 -21.77 13.28
N PHE A 303 6.12 -22.31 13.58
CA PHE A 303 5.87 -23.75 13.45
C PHE A 303 6.03 -24.24 12.00
N VAL A 304 5.70 -23.41 11.02
CA VAL A 304 5.82 -23.77 9.60
C VAL A 304 7.28 -23.75 9.14
N VAL A 305 8.09 -22.80 9.64
CA VAL A 305 9.45 -22.58 9.13
C VAL A 305 10.55 -23.22 10.00
N SER A 306 10.26 -23.59 11.27
CA SER A 306 11.26 -24.11 12.21
C SER A 306 11.46 -25.63 12.14
N ASP A 307 10.69 -26.35 11.33
CA ASP A 307 10.90 -27.78 11.15
C ASP A 307 12.13 -28.05 10.26
N PRO A 308 13.28 -28.48 10.81
CA PRO A 308 14.49 -28.65 10.02
C PRO A 308 14.39 -29.78 9.01
N THR A 309 13.46 -30.71 9.23
CA THR A 309 13.22 -31.86 8.33
C THR A 309 12.18 -31.57 7.28
N TRP A 310 11.45 -30.43 7.42
CA TRP A 310 10.28 -30.06 6.58
C TRP A 310 9.26 -31.20 6.50
N SER A 311 9.14 -31.97 7.61
CA SER A 311 8.29 -33.16 7.71
C SER A 311 6.82 -32.81 7.94
N ILE A 312 6.52 -31.55 8.26
CA ILE A 312 5.13 -31.10 8.37
C ILE A 312 4.42 -31.37 7.04
N GLU A 313 3.33 -32.10 7.13
CA GLU A 313 2.51 -32.39 5.96
C GLU A 313 2.12 -31.08 5.24
N HIS A 314 2.29 -31.08 3.93
CA HIS A 314 2.01 -29.88 3.09
C HIS A 314 0.61 -29.29 3.30
N SER A 315 -0.36 -30.12 3.66
CA SER A 315 -1.73 -29.70 4.00
C SER A 315 -1.78 -28.93 5.31
N THR A 316 -1.08 -29.39 6.34
CA THR A 316 -1.01 -28.74 7.65
C THR A 316 -0.26 -27.42 7.59
N ALA A 317 0.89 -27.38 6.92
CA ALA A 317 1.63 -26.13 6.70
C ALA A 317 0.77 -25.07 5.95
N LEU A 318 0.07 -25.49 4.90
CA LEU A 318 -0.81 -24.61 4.15
C LEU A 318 -1.99 -24.10 5.00
N PHE A 319 -2.59 -24.96 5.82
CA PHE A 319 -3.66 -24.58 6.75
C PHE A 319 -3.16 -23.54 7.78
N LEU A 320 -2.00 -23.75 8.39
CA LEU A 320 -1.40 -22.80 9.33
C LEU A 320 -1.12 -21.45 8.67
N LEU A 321 -0.64 -21.44 7.42
CA LEU A 321 -0.47 -20.20 6.65
C LEU A 321 -1.81 -19.48 6.39
N TYR A 322 -2.89 -20.20 6.11
CA TYR A 322 -4.22 -19.58 5.98
C TYR A 322 -4.67 -18.95 7.29
N VAL A 323 -4.50 -19.62 8.41
CA VAL A 323 -4.87 -19.12 9.75
C VAL A 323 -4.05 -17.87 10.07
N GLU A 324 -2.73 -17.93 9.91
CA GLU A 324 -1.83 -16.82 10.21
C GLU A 324 -2.14 -15.61 9.34
N ASN A 325 -2.15 -15.76 8.01
CA ASN A 325 -2.41 -14.65 7.10
C ASN A 325 -3.80 -14.02 7.30
N SER A 326 -4.81 -14.83 7.57
CA SER A 326 -6.18 -14.34 7.82
C SER A 326 -6.27 -13.54 9.12
N ALA A 327 -5.71 -14.08 10.20
CA ALA A 327 -5.68 -13.40 11.49
C ALA A 327 -4.85 -12.11 11.42
N MET A 328 -3.68 -12.13 10.77
CA MET A 328 -2.86 -10.95 10.56
C MET A 328 -3.60 -9.87 9.77
N ALA A 329 -4.28 -10.23 8.68
CA ALA A 329 -5.04 -9.29 7.87
C ALA A 329 -6.19 -8.65 8.65
N PHE A 330 -6.91 -9.42 9.45
CA PHE A 330 -7.98 -8.93 10.33
C PHE A 330 -7.43 -7.99 11.41
N LEU A 331 -6.42 -8.42 12.15
CA LEU A 331 -5.83 -7.67 13.26
C LEU A 331 -5.11 -6.40 12.79
N SER A 332 -4.51 -6.42 11.59
CA SER A 332 -3.87 -5.23 11.02
C SER A 332 -4.87 -4.09 10.81
N GLN A 333 -6.13 -4.37 10.46
CA GLN A 333 -7.15 -3.34 10.33
C GLN A 333 -7.51 -2.71 11.68
N LEU A 334 -7.47 -3.49 12.78
CA LEU A 334 -7.73 -2.97 14.14
C LEU A 334 -6.62 -2.03 14.62
N THR A 335 -5.41 -2.11 14.08
CA THR A 335 -4.31 -1.16 14.35
C THR A 335 -4.27 -0.01 13.36
N GLN A 336 -4.45 -0.28 12.08
CA GLN A 336 -4.35 0.70 11.00
C GLN A 336 -5.47 1.76 11.08
N MET A 337 -6.71 1.33 11.27
CA MET A 337 -7.87 2.25 11.27
C MET A 337 -7.80 3.31 12.37
N PRO A 338 -7.49 2.99 13.64
CA PRO A 338 -7.28 4.00 14.68
C PRO A 338 -6.17 5.01 14.32
N ILE A 339 -5.07 4.55 13.73
CA ILE A 339 -3.95 5.43 13.32
C ILE A 339 -4.43 6.43 12.27
N LEU A 340 -5.19 5.98 11.26
CA LEU A 340 -5.74 6.86 10.22
C LEU A 340 -6.71 7.90 10.78
N ILE A 341 -7.53 7.51 11.76
CA ILE A 341 -8.46 8.43 12.42
C ILE A 341 -7.71 9.46 13.27
N LEU A 342 -6.71 9.05 14.06
CA LEU A 342 -5.88 9.95 14.83
C LEU A 342 -5.13 10.93 13.92
N ALA A 343 -4.59 10.46 12.81
CA ALA A 343 -3.94 11.29 11.79
C ALA A 343 -4.91 12.35 11.22
N ALA A 344 -6.15 11.95 10.90
CA ALA A 344 -7.16 12.88 10.40
C ALA A 344 -7.57 13.95 11.44
N HIS A 345 -7.64 13.60 12.73
CA HIS A 345 -8.01 14.54 13.81
C HIS A 345 -6.93 15.58 14.09
N VAL A 346 -5.67 15.25 13.92
CA VAL A 346 -4.55 16.18 14.15
C VAL A 346 -4.46 17.22 13.04
N CYS A 347 -4.96 16.94 11.86
CA CYS A 347 -4.90 17.82 10.71
C CYS A 347 -5.93 18.93 10.79
N THR A 348 -5.46 20.19 10.89
CA THR A 348 -6.32 21.38 11.04
C THR A 348 -6.48 22.15 9.74
N ALA A 349 -7.62 22.86 9.60
CA ALA A 349 -7.85 23.75 8.46
C ALA A 349 -6.81 24.89 8.41
N PRO A 350 -6.42 25.38 7.21
CA PRO A 350 -6.83 24.98 5.86
C PRO A 350 -5.94 23.91 5.20
N PHE A 351 -4.96 23.32 5.91
CA PHE A 351 -3.91 22.45 5.36
C PHE A 351 -4.16 20.95 5.60
N GLU A 352 -5.40 20.57 5.77
CA GLU A 352 -5.78 19.23 6.23
C GLU A 352 -5.33 18.11 5.29
N ALA A 353 -5.52 18.30 3.98
CA ALA A 353 -5.15 17.28 2.99
C ALA A 353 -3.61 17.11 2.93
N ALA A 354 -2.88 18.21 2.88
CA ALA A 354 -1.41 18.17 2.85
C ALA A 354 -0.83 17.62 4.16
N CYS A 355 -1.44 17.95 5.30
CA CYS A 355 -1.03 17.42 6.60
C CYS A 355 -1.29 15.90 6.70
N TYR A 356 -2.47 15.45 6.33
CA TYR A 356 -2.82 14.04 6.30
C TYR A 356 -1.90 13.25 5.37
N ALA A 357 -1.67 13.76 4.15
CA ALA A 357 -0.71 13.20 3.21
C ALA A 357 0.71 13.10 3.82
N THR A 358 1.13 14.08 4.63
CA THR A 358 2.44 14.05 5.27
C THR A 358 2.54 12.97 6.33
N VAL A 359 1.53 12.78 7.17
CA VAL A 359 1.50 11.70 8.17
C VAL A 359 1.53 10.32 7.48
N LEU A 360 0.74 10.15 6.43
CA LEU A 360 0.76 8.90 5.64
C LEU A 360 2.11 8.67 4.94
N SER A 361 2.78 9.74 4.48
CA SER A 361 4.09 9.64 3.86
C SER A 361 5.16 9.15 4.82
N VAL A 362 5.09 9.55 6.09
CA VAL A 362 5.99 9.04 7.12
C VAL A 362 5.78 7.54 7.33
N SER A 363 4.54 7.07 7.35
CA SER A 363 4.24 5.62 7.39
C SER A 363 4.75 4.89 6.14
N ASN A 364 4.58 5.46 4.95
CA ASN A 364 5.07 4.87 3.70
C ASN A 364 6.61 4.79 3.67
N PHE A 365 7.29 5.83 4.17
CA PHE A 365 8.75 5.81 4.34
C PHE A 365 9.19 4.75 5.35
N GLY A 366 8.46 4.61 6.45
CA GLY A 366 8.62 3.49 7.39
C GLY A 366 8.52 2.14 6.69
N GLY A 367 7.51 1.93 5.85
CA GLY A 367 7.32 0.70 5.06
C GLY A 367 8.48 0.40 4.10
N ALA A 368 9.01 1.42 3.40
CA ALA A 368 10.21 1.27 2.58
C ALA A 368 11.44 0.89 3.45
N THR A 369 11.62 1.57 4.58
CA THR A 369 12.66 1.27 5.57
C THR A 369 12.54 -0.16 6.08
N SER A 370 11.33 -0.61 6.40
CA SER A 370 11.00 -1.98 6.80
C SER A 370 11.52 -3.02 5.81
N SER A 371 11.32 -2.79 4.52
CA SER A 371 11.80 -3.69 3.44
C SER A 371 13.32 -3.70 3.36
N PHE A 372 13.98 -2.54 3.42
CA PHE A 372 15.45 -2.45 3.35
C PHE A 372 16.12 -3.06 4.60
N VAL A 373 15.57 -2.81 5.80
CA VAL A 373 16.09 -3.41 7.04
C VAL A 373 15.89 -4.92 7.01
N GLY A 374 14.70 -5.39 6.57
CA GLY A 374 14.43 -6.81 6.39
C GLY A 374 15.41 -7.47 5.41
N ALA A 375 15.72 -6.83 4.28
CA ALA A 375 16.73 -7.29 3.33
C ALA A 375 18.13 -7.36 3.96
N GLY A 376 18.50 -6.36 4.77
CA GLY A 376 19.77 -6.31 5.50
C GLY A 376 19.92 -7.49 6.48
N ILE A 377 18.88 -7.77 7.27
CA ILE A 377 18.87 -8.90 8.21
C ILE A 377 18.91 -10.24 7.44
N THR A 378 18.12 -10.39 6.38
CA THR A 378 18.13 -11.56 5.50
C THR A 378 19.53 -11.87 4.97
N ARG A 379 20.26 -10.81 4.55
CA ARG A 379 21.65 -10.92 4.08
C ARG A 379 22.60 -11.36 5.20
N GLN A 380 22.49 -10.77 6.40
CA GLN A 380 23.33 -11.12 7.55
C GLN A 380 23.12 -12.57 7.99
N LEU A 381 21.89 -13.06 7.94
CA LEU A 381 21.53 -14.45 8.24
C LEU A 381 21.86 -15.41 7.09
N LYS A 382 22.43 -14.91 5.99
CA LYS A 382 22.82 -15.69 4.80
C LYS A 382 21.68 -16.50 4.19
N ILE A 383 20.45 -16.01 4.30
CA ILE A 383 19.27 -16.67 3.72
C ILE A 383 19.30 -16.51 2.20
N SER A 384 19.26 -17.61 1.46
CA SER A 384 19.34 -17.61 0.00
C SER A 384 18.58 -18.78 -0.61
N SER A 385 18.09 -18.59 -1.82
CA SER A 385 17.53 -19.65 -2.66
C SER A 385 18.60 -20.33 -3.52
N THR A 386 19.72 -19.65 -3.81
CA THR A 386 20.81 -20.15 -4.67
C THR A 386 22.15 -19.59 -4.18
N PRO A 387 23.04 -20.40 -3.53
CA PRO A 387 22.78 -21.74 -3.04
C PRO A 387 21.69 -21.76 -1.96
N GLU A 388 20.97 -22.88 -1.86
CA GLU A 388 19.84 -22.99 -0.97
C GLU A 388 20.28 -22.98 0.51
N ASN A 389 19.86 -21.97 1.27
CA ASN A 389 20.07 -21.85 2.69
C ASN A 389 18.89 -21.14 3.36
N TRP A 390 18.08 -21.87 4.11
CA TRP A 390 16.90 -21.37 4.83
C TRP A 390 17.02 -21.44 6.34
N GLU A 391 18.17 -21.87 6.89
CA GLU A 391 18.37 -22.07 8.33
C GLU A 391 18.15 -20.80 9.15
N GLY A 392 18.46 -19.63 8.58
CA GLY A 392 18.26 -18.34 9.23
C GLY A 392 16.81 -17.81 9.18
N LEU A 393 15.88 -18.47 8.46
CA LEU A 393 14.52 -17.96 8.28
C LEU A 393 13.71 -17.88 9.58
N PRO A 394 13.72 -18.87 10.48
CA PRO A 394 13.09 -18.77 11.79
C PRO A 394 13.60 -17.56 12.58
N THR A 395 14.91 -17.37 12.66
CA THR A 395 15.55 -16.25 13.35
C THR A 395 15.14 -14.89 12.76
N LEU A 396 15.03 -14.79 11.43
CA LEU A 396 14.51 -13.59 10.77
C LEU A 396 13.09 -13.27 11.25
N ILE A 397 12.21 -14.27 11.30
CA ILE A 397 10.82 -14.10 11.73
C ILE A 397 10.76 -13.73 13.22
N GLU A 398 11.59 -14.31 14.07
CA GLU A 398 11.70 -13.97 15.50
C GLU A 398 12.12 -12.52 15.70
N ILE A 399 13.16 -12.05 15.00
CA ILE A 399 13.62 -10.66 15.06
C ILE A 399 12.50 -9.71 14.60
N CYS A 400 11.84 -10.01 13.48
CA CYS A 400 10.75 -9.19 12.97
C CYS A 400 9.55 -9.17 13.94
N THR A 401 9.20 -10.31 14.55
CA THR A 401 8.09 -10.42 15.49
C THR A 401 8.40 -9.69 16.80
N GLY A 402 9.61 -9.87 17.35
CA GLY A 402 10.05 -9.15 18.55
C GLY A 402 10.09 -7.64 18.36
N SER A 403 10.53 -7.20 17.18
CA SER A 403 10.58 -5.78 16.82
C SER A 403 9.19 -5.11 16.76
N MET A 404 8.11 -5.88 16.53
CA MET A 404 6.73 -5.33 16.54
C MET A 404 6.32 -4.76 17.90
N ILE A 405 6.97 -5.16 18.98
CA ILE A 405 6.64 -4.67 20.34
C ILE A 405 7.24 -3.28 20.57
N ILE A 406 8.30 -2.90 19.84
CA ILE A 406 8.99 -1.61 20.02
C ILE A 406 8.04 -0.41 19.94
N PRO A 407 7.11 -0.31 18.97
CA PRO A 407 6.17 0.81 18.91
C PRO A 407 5.25 0.98 20.13
N ILE A 408 5.05 -0.08 20.92
CA ILE A 408 4.17 -0.02 22.10
C ILE A 408 4.80 0.83 23.24
N ILE A 409 6.13 0.96 23.22
CA ILE A 409 6.89 1.72 24.22
C ILE A 409 6.70 3.25 24.03
N PHE A 410 6.28 3.67 22.84
CA PHE A 410 6.02 5.05 22.45
C PHE A 410 4.53 5.42 22.57
#